data_2b43e0af52590c241ceb604d96aeb6a3
#
_entry.id   2b43e0af52590c241ceb604d96aeb6a3
#
_cell.length_a   1.000
_cell.length_b   1.000
_cell.length_c   1.000
_cell.angle_alpha   90.00
_cell.angle_beta   90.00
_cell.angle_gamma   90.00
#
_symmetry.space_group_name_H-M   'P 1'
#
loop_
_entity.id
_entity.type
_entity.pdbx_description
1 polymer ?
#
loop_
_entity_poly.entity_id
_entity_poly.type
_entity_poly.pdbx_seq_one_letter_code
_entity_poly.pdbx_strand_id
1 'polypeptide(L)'
;TILQSRYPAIGDEQKGELLRIAQQIVDAFHLENTPLLVQLILKDNHFDVLEFSTRMGGGSKYKLIEVLSGVNIMSSYVDLILGESPRMAPWEKVKYAVMNYIYCYPGIINSFEGFKNLLDNSFIEEYFLYKTEGMEITKAETSGDRAAGYLVVASTEQELQEKVSYIDSQLAILNNNGVDIMCHGLSDLVL
;
A
#
# COMPACT_ATOMS: atom_id res chain seq x y z
N THR A 1 1.71 -6.34 11.65
CA THR A 1 0.90 -5.29 10.99
C THR A 1 1.76 -4.49 10.01
N ILE A 2 1.22 -4.13 8.85
CA ILE A 2 1.90 -3.29 7.86
C ILE A 2 1.41 -1.86 8.04
N LEU A 3 2.31 -0.94 8.35
CA LEU A 3 2.01 0.49 8.56
C LEU A 3 2.10 1.28 7.25
N GLN A 4 3.05 0.91 6.39
CA GLN A 4 3.30 1.54 5.10
C GLN A 4 3.62 0.53 4.01
N SER A 5 3.39 0.92 2.76
CA SER A 5 3.94 0.28 1.57
C SER A 5 4.55 1.35 0.67
N ARG A 6 5.82 1.19 0.29
CA ARG A 6 6.55 2.10 -0.59
C ARG A 6 7.53 1.34 -1.48
N TYR A 7 8.09 2.01 -2.48
CA TYR A 7 9.16 1.45 -3.27
C TYR A 7 10.42 1.27 -2.40
N PRO A 8 11.02 0.08 -2.37
CA PRO A 8 12.18 -0.17 -1.51
C PRO A 8 13.45 0.48 -2.10
N ALA A 9 14.31 0.99 -1.22
CA ALA A 9 15.65 1.45 -1.58
C ALA A 9 16.59 0.24 -1.72
N ILE A 10 16.48 -0.48 -2.85
CA ILE A 10 17.31 -1.65 -3.18
C ILE A 10 18.16 -1.39 -4.42
N GLY A 11 19.37 -1.95 -4.44
CA GLY A 11 20.30 -1.87 -5.56
C GLY A 11 19.94 -2.81 -6.72
N ASP A 12 20.66 -2.68 -7.84
CA ASP A 12 20.38 -3.47 -9.04
C ASP A 12 20.69 -4.96 -8.85
N GLU A 13 21.68 -5.30 -8.01
CA GLU A 13 21.97 -6.69 -7.63
C GLU A 13 20.77 -7.34 -6.93
N GLN A 14 20.21 -6.66 -5.93
CA GLN A 14 19.02 -7.11 -5.20
C GLN A 14 17.79 -7.21 -6.10
N LYS A 15 17.60 -6.27 -7.04
CA LYS A 15 16.53 -6.37 -8.05
C LYS A 15 16.71 -7.60 -8.94
N GLY A 16 17.96 -7.88 -9.36
CA GLY A 16 18.30 -9.08 -10.12
C GLY A 16 17.98 -10.37 -9.35
N GLU A 17 18.29 -10.41 -8.07
CA GLU A 17 17.94 -11.55 -7.20
C GLU A 17 16.42 -11.74 -7.08
N LEU A 18 15.65 -10.66 -6.87
CA LEU A 18 14.19 -10.72 -6.83
C LEU A 18 13.59 -11.28 -8.12
N LEU A 19 14.07 -10.83 -9.27
CA LEU A 19 13.62 -11.35 -10.57
C LEU A 19 13.96 -12.83 -10.72
N ARG A 20 15.16 -13.27 -10.30
CA ARG A 20 15.56 -14.67 -10.33
C ARG A 20 14.68 -15.53 -9.43
N ILE A 21 14.36 -15.08 -8.21
CA ILE A 21 13.45 -15.77 -7.28
C ILE A 21 12.06 -15.91 -7.91
N ALA A 22 11.52 -14.82 -8.47
CA ALA A 22 10.22 -14.84 -9.12
C ALA A 22 10.20 -15.83 -10.30
N GLN A 23 11.25 -15.84 -11.14
CA GLN A 23 11.35 -16.76 -12.26
C GLN A 23 11.45 -18.22 -11.80
N GLN A 24 12.21 -18.52 -10.75
CA GLN A 24 12.30 -19.87 -10.19
C GLN A 24 10.94 -20.38 -9.68
N ILE A 25 10.13 -19.51 -9.06
CA ILE A 25 8.77 -19.86 -8.63
C ILE A 25 7.90 -20.15 -9.86
N VAL A 26 7.93 -19.28 -10.87
CA VAL A 26 7.18 -19.46 -12.12
C VAL A 26 7.52 -20.79 -12.78
N ASP A 27 8.81 -21.10 -12.93
CA ASP A 27 9.27 -22.33 -13.57
C ASP A 27 8.90 -23.60 -12.78
N ALA A 28 9.12 -23.56 -11.44
CA ALA A 28 8.86 -24.71 -10.57
C ALA A 28 7.37 -25.08 -10.47
N PHE A 29 6.49 -24.09 -10.56
CA PHE A 29 5.04 -24.29 -10.45
C PHE A 29 4.31 -24.19 -11.80
N HIS A 30 5.05 -24.05 -12.90
CA HIS A 30 4.49 -23.91 -14.26
C HIS A 30 3.41 -22.82 -14.34
N LEU A 31 3.69 -21.66 -13.76
CA LEU A 31 2.72 -20.56 -13.71
C LEU A 31 2.67 -19.82 -15.04
N GLU A 32 1.47 -19.67 -15.58
CA GLU A 32 1.22 -18.93 -16.82
C GLU A 32 0.03 -18.00 -16.66
N ASN A 33 0.09 -16.85 -17.30
CA ASN A 33 -1.03 -15.89 -17.39
C ASN A 33 -1.71 -15.58 -16.03
N THR A 34 -0.92 -15.38 -14.99
CA THR A 34 -1.42 -15.09 -13.64
C THR A 34 -0.56 -14.04 -12.94
N PRO A 35 -1.13 -13.17 -12.12
CA PRO A 35 -0.34 -12.33 -11.24
C PRO A 35 0.38 -13.18 -10.20
N LEU A 36 1.59 -12.78 -9.83
CA LEU A 36 2.38 -13.41 -8.79
C LEU A 36 2.66 -12.41 -7.66
N LEU A 37 2.18 -12.71 -6.47
CA LEU A 37 2.56 -12.04 -5.23
C LEU A 37 3.63 -12.90 -4.54
N VAL A 38 4.78 -12.31 -4.24
CA VAL A 38 5.82 -12.96 -3.42
C VAL A 38 6.09 -12.10 -2.20
N GLN A 39 6.06 -12.70 -1.03
CA GLN A 39 6.44 -12.06 0.23
C GLN A 39 7.82 -12.54 0.65
N LEU A 40 8.71 -11.58 0.88
CA LEU A 40 10.11 -11.85 1.23
C LEU A 40 10.53 -10.99 2.42
N ILE A 41 11.57 -11.43 3.11
CA ILE A 41 12.31 -10.63 4.07
C ILE A 41 13.73 -10.43 3.53
N LEU A 42 14.16 -9.17 3.49
CA LEU A 42 15.56 -8.83 3.21
C LEU A 42 16.33 -8.83 4.54
N LYS A 43 17.31 -9.72 4.66
CA LYS A 43 18.19 -9.81 5.80
C LYS A 43 19.62 -10.04 5.31
N ASP A 44 20.57 -9.31 5.86
CA ASP A 44 22.01 -9.45 5.56
C ASP A 44 22.30 -9.47 4.04
N ASN A 45 21.61 -8.60 3.29
CA ASN A 45 21.66 -8.48 1.83
C ASN A 45 21.16 -9.72 1.05
N HIS A 46 20.37 -10.57 1.67
CA HIS A 46 19.79 -11.77 1.09
C HIS A 46 18.27 -11.81 1.28
N PHE A 47 17.54 -12.40 0.32
CA PHE A 47 16.09 -12.52 0.37
C PHE A 47 15.65 -13.92 0.79
N ASP A 48 14.94 -13.98 1.93
CA ASP A 48 14.23 -15.17 2.37
C ASP A 48 12.77 -15.11 1.91
N VAL A 49 12.33 -16.11 1.15
CA VAL A 49 10.95 -16.22 0.69
C VAL A 49 10.09 -16.76 1.84
N LEU A 50 9.06 -16.00 2.22
CA LEU A 50 8.08 -16.42 3.22
C LEU A 50 6.92 -17.18 2.59
N GLU A 51 6.33 -16.59 1.57
CA GLU A 51 5.20 -17.17 0.84
C GLU A 51 5.10 -16.59 -0.57
N PHE A 52 4.38 -17.27 -1.43
CA PHE A 52 3.90 -16.70 -2.69
C PHE A 52 2.45 -17.09 -2.95
N SER A 53 1.79 -16.35 -3.83
CA SER A 53 0.41 -16.63 -4.22
C SER A 53 0.15 -16.10 -5.63
N THR A 54 -0.65 -16.83 -6.39
CA THR A 54 -1.08 -16.45 -7.76
C THR A 54 -2.27 -15.50 -7.72
N ARG A 55 -2.09 -14.36 -7.04
CA ARG A 55 -3.08 -13.29 -6.90
C ARG A 55 -2.42 -11.94 -6.70
N MET A 56 -3.19 -10.89 -6.81
CA MET A 56 -2.76 -9.55 -6.42
C MET A 56 -2.68 -9.40 -4.90
N GLY A 57 -1.78 -8.52 -4.46
CA GLY A 57 -1.67 -8.11 -3.05
C GLY A 57 -2.88 -7.30 -2.58
N GLY A 58 -3.24 -7.44 -1.31
CA GLY A 58 -4.29 -6.65 -0.66
C GLY A 58 -3.83 -5.26 -0.23
N GLY A 59 -4.72 -4.51 0.43
CA GLY A 59 -4.43 -3.20 1.02
C GLY A 59 -4.21 -2.10 -0.01
N SER A 60 -4.98 -2.10 -1.10
CA SER A 60 -4.95 -1.06 -2.14
C SER A 60 -3.58 -0.84 -2.81
N LYS A 61 -2.65 -1.80 -2.67
CA LYS A 61 -1.29 -1.73 -3.26
C LYS A 61 -1.31 -1.61 -4.79
N TYR A 62 -2.38 -2.06 -5.44
CA TYR A 62 -2.54 -1.93 -6.89
C TYR A 62 -2.43 -0.48 -7.36
N LYS A 63 -2.91 0.49 -6.56
CA LYS A 63 -2.76 1.92 -6.85
C LYS A 63 -1.33 2.41 -6.69
N LEU A 64 -0.64 1.97 -5.65
CA LEU A 64 0.78 2.26 -5.47
C LEU A 64 1.62 1.70 -6.64
N ILE A 65 1.33 0.48 -7.09
CA ILE A 65 1.99 -0.15 -8.24
C ILE A 65 1.74 0.69 -9.50
N GLU A 66 0.50 1.11 -9.76
CA GLU A 66 0.13 1.94 -10.92
C GLU A 66 0.92 3.26 -10.94
N VAL A 67 1.00 3.95 -9.81
CA VAL A 67 1.74 5.22 -9.68
C VAL A 67 3.24 5.03 -9.90
N LEU A 68 3.82 3.95 -9.39
CA LEU A 68 5.26 3.69 -9.45
C LEU A 68 5.72 3.11 -10.79
N SER A 69 4.90 2.32 -11.47
CA SER A 69 5.28 1.56 -12.66
C SER A 69 4.53 1.95 -13.93
N GLY A 70 3.45 2.73 -13.83
CA GLY A 70 2.54 2.99 -14.94
C GLY A 70 1.63 1.80 -15.30
N VAL A 71 1.75 0.66 -14.61
CA VAL A 71 0.96 -0.55 -14.89
C VAL A 71 -0.30 -0.58 -14.04
N ASN A 72 -1.46 -0.48 -14.68
CA ASN A 72 -2.73 -0.76 -14.01
C ASN A 72 -2.93 -2.28 -13.90
N ILE A 73 -2.43 -2.84 -12.78
CA ILE A 73 -2.44 -4.30 -12.56
C ILE A 73 -3.86 -4.88 -12.48
N MET A 74 -4.88 -4.06 -12.09
CA MET A 74 -6.27 -4.49 -12.06
C MET A 74 -6.81 -4.70 -13.48
N SER A 75 -6.60 -3.72 -14.37
CA SER A 75 -6.97 -3.84 -15.77
C SER A 75 -6.23 -4.99 -16.45
N SER A 76 -4.93 -5.11 -16.22
CA SER A 76 -4.11 -6.22 -16.77
C SER A 76 -4.62 -7.60 -16.31
N TYR A 77 -5.11 -7.70 -15.07
CA TYR A 77 -5.69 -8.94 -14.57
C TYR A 77 -7.07 -9.24 -15.20
N VAL A 78 -7.87 -8.22 -15.44
CA VAL A 78 -9.13 -8.37 -16.19
C VAL A 78 -8.86 -8.82 -17.63
N ASP A 79 -7.88 -8.23 -18.31
CA ASP A 79 -7.45 -8.63 -19.66
C ASP A 79 -7.10 -10.14 -19.68
N LEU A 80 -6.30 -10.61 -18.69
CA LEU A 80 -5.96 -12.03 -18.56
C LEU A 80 -7.18 -12.94 -18.39
N ILE A 81 -8.15 -12.55 -17.54
CA ILE A 81 -9.39 -13.33 -17.32
C ILE A 81 -10.21 -13.43 -18.61
N LEU A 82 -10.20 -12.39 -19.43
CA LEU A 82 -10.89 -12.36 -20.73
C LEU A 82 -10.12 -13.09 -21.84
N GLY A 83 -8.93 -13.61 -21.54
CA GLY A 83 -8.06 -14.29 -22.52
C GLY A 83 -7.30 -13.31 -23.42
N GLU A 84 -7.21 -12.05 -23.04
CA GLU A 84 -6.49 -11.02 -23.75
C GLU A 84 -5.05 -10.88 -23.19
N SER A 85 -4.15 -10.32 -23.98
CA SER A 85 -2.80 -10.00 -23.50
C SER A 85 -2.85 -8.80 -22.54
N PRO A 86 -2.23 -8.88 -21.36
CA PRO A 86 -2.25 -7.79 -20.41
C PRO A 86 -1.48 -6.57 -20.94
N ARG A 87 -2.05 -5.39 -20.75
CA ARG A 87 -1.39 -4.12 -21.11
C ARG A 87 -0.34 -3.77 -20.07
N MET A 88 0.93 -3.86 -20.48
CA MET A 88 2.08 -3.50 -19.65
C MET A 88 2.63 -2.15 -20.12
N ALA A 89 2.57 -1.14 -19.25
CA ALA A 89 3.23 0.13 -19.50
C ALA A 89 4.76 -0.03 -19.36
N PRO A 90 5.56 0.75 -20.12
CA PRO A 90 6.99 0.80 -19.86
C PRO A 90 7.23 1.33 -18.44
N TRP A 91 8.31 0.84 -17.79
CA TRP A 91 8.73 1.32 -16.48
C TRP A 91 9.08 2.81 -16.54
N GLU A 92 8.30 3.65 -15.90
CA GLU A 92 8.56 5.07 -15.80
C GLU A 92 9.52 5.40 -14.65
N LYS A 93 10.05 6.62 -14.66
CA LYS A 93 10.92 7.11 -13.59
C LYS A 93 10.17 7.04 -12.26
N VAL A 94 10.78 6.38 -11.29
CA VAL A 94 10.25 6.24 -9.94
C VAL A 94 9.95 7.61 -9.34
N LYS A 95 8.71 7.84 -8.98
CA LYS A 95 8.28 8.92 -8.11
C LYS A 95 8.38 8.46 -6.66
N TYR A 96 8.54 9.41 -5.75
CA TYR A 96 8.42 9.11 -4.33
C TYR A 96 6.95 8.94 -4.00
N ALA A 97 6.55 7.76 -3.64
CA ALA A 97 5.16 7.44 -3.33
C ALA A 97 5.05 6.48 -2.15
N VAL A 98 4.01 6.66 -1.34
CA VAL A 98 3.71 5.81 -0.20
C VAL A 98 2.20 5.56 -0.07
N MET A 99 1.84 4.33 0.22
CA MET A 99 0.53 3.94 0.72
C MET A 99 0.63 3.81 2.23
N ASN A 100 0.06 4.77 2.97
CA ASN A 100 -0.04 4.73 4.43
C ASN A 100 -1.33 4.04 4.86
N TYR A 101 -1.24 3.31 5.97
CA TYR A 101 -2.40 2.63 6.58
C TYR A 101 -2.67 3.19 7.97
N ILE A 102 -3.93 3.47 8.21
CA ILE A 102 -4.43 4.06 9.45
C ILE A 102 -5.06 2.97 10.31
N TYR A 103 -4.66 2.96 11.57
CA TYR A 103 -5.21 2.13 12.63
C TYR A 103 -5.83 3.00 13.71
N CYS A 104 -6.72 2.42 14.50
CA CYS A 104 -7.42 3.13 15.57
C CYS A 104 -7.29 2.41 16.90
N TYR A 105 -7.36 3.18 17.96
CA TYR A 105 -7.65 2.68 19.31
C TYR A 105 -9.09 2.14 19.38
N PRO A 106 -9.40 1.29 20.37
CA PRO A 106 -10.75 0.74 20.53
C PRO A 106 -11.83 1.81 20.62
N GLY A 107 -12.93 1.60 19.90
CA GLY A 107 -14.07 2.51 19.87
C GLY A 107 -15.00 2.23 18.70
N ILE A 108 -16.15 2.88 18.67
CA ILE A 108 -17.10 2.80 17.54
C ILE A 108 -16.87 4.01 16.65
N ILE A 109 -16.59 3.79 15.38
CA ILE A 109 -16.36 4.84 14.40
C ILE A 109 -17.65 5.63 14.18
N ASN A 110 -17.60 6.95 14.35
CA ASN A 110 -18.68 7.87 14.04
C ASN A 110 -18.46 8.64 12.76
N SER A 111 -17.22 9.12 12.51
CA SER A 111 -16.89 9.86 11.28
C SER A 111 -15.41 9.75 10.91
N PHE A 112 -15.14 10.02 9.62
CA PHE A 112 -13.81 10.13 9.03
C PHE A 112 -13.59 11.57 8.58
N GLU A 113 -12.71 12.30 9.27
CA GLU A 113 -12.48 13.72 9.05
C GLU A 113 -11.20 13.98 8.24
N GLY A 114 -11.20 15.04 7.44
CA GLY A 114 -10.05 15.53 6.69
C GLY A 114 -9.80 14.88 5.33
N PHE A 115 -10.19 13.63 5.11
CA PHE A 115 -9.86 12.84 3.89
C PHE A 115 -10.28 13.54 2.61
N LYS A 116 -11.55 13.96 2.53
CA LYS A 116 -12.08 14.63 1.34
C LYS A 116 -11.36 15.96 1.08
N ASN A 117 -11.10 16.75 2.11
CA ASN A 117 -10.40 18.02 1.99
C ASN A 117 -8.98 17.84 1.45
N LEU A 118 -8.26 16.84 1.96
CA LEU A 118 -6.90 16.51 1.51
C LEU A 118 -6.88 16.04 0.04
N LEU A 119 -7.87 15.27 -0.37
CA LEU A 119 -8.03 14.84 -1.77
C LEU A 119 -8.36 16.03 -2.67
N ASP A 120 -9.33 16.86 -2.32
CA ASP A 120 -9.76 18.01 -3.10
C ASP A 120 -8.63 19.05 -3.28
N ASN A 121 -7.72 19.13 -2.34
CA ASN A 121 -6.53 20.00 -2.37
C ASN A 121 -5.25 19.30 -2.87
N SER A 122 -5.36 18.09 -3.41
CA SER A 122 -4.24 17.32 -3.99
C SER A 122 -3.07 17.07 -3.03
N PHE A 123 -3.31 16.98 -1.72
CA PHE A 123 -2.34 16.50 -0.75
C PHE A 123 -2.20 14.98 -0.82
N ILE A 124 -3.28 14.27 -1.13
CA ILE A 124 -3.33 12.83 -1.37
C ILE A 124 -3.87 12.55 -2.77
N GLU A 125 -3.39 11.47 -3.39
CA GLU A 125 -3.87 11.01 -4.71
C GLU A 125 -5.19 10.25 -4.59
N GLU A 126 -5.35 9.47 -3.52
CA GLU A 126 -6.53 8.66 -3.25
C GLU A 126 -6.57 8.27 -1.76
N TYR A 127 -7.77 7.98 -1.23
CA TYR A 127 -7.93 7.37 0.07
C TYR A 127 -8.89 6.19 0.02
N PHE A 128 -8.77 5.30 0.99
CA PHE A 128 -9.53 4.06 1.09
C PHE A 128 -10.06 3.91 2.50
N LEU A 129 -11.36 3.75 2.65
CA LEU A 129 -11.99 3.42 3.91
C LEU A 129 -12.18 1.90 3.97
N TYR A 130 -11.47 1.21 4.85
CA TYR A 130 -11.58 -0.25 5.04
C TYR A 130 -12.63 -0.60 6.08
N LYS A 131 -13.02 0.37 6.89
CA LYS A 131 -14.12 0.33 7.85
C LYS A 131 -15.12 1.41 7.52
N THR A 132 -16.33 1.32 8.07
CA THR A 132 -17.42 2.29 7.89
C THR A 132 -17.87 2.84 9.22
N GLU A 133 -18.61 3.93 9.18
CA GLU A 133 -19.33 4.46 10.35
C GLU A 133 -20.20 3.40 10.98
N GLY A 134 -20.28 3.39 12.30
CA GLY A 134 -20.99 2.39 13.10
C GLY A 134 -20.18 1.11 13.39
N MET A 135 -19.05 0.88 12.73
CA MET A 135 -18.21 -0.30 13.01
C MET A 135 -17.41 -0.13 14.31
N GLU A 136 -17.36 -1.19 15.08
CA GLU A 136 -16.55 -1.26 16.29
C GLU A 136 -15.10 -1.66 15.96
N ILE A 137 -14.15 -0.92 16.49
CA ILE A 137 -12.74 -1.28 16.55
C ILE A 137 -12.47 -1.85 17.94
N THR A 138 -11.99 -3.08 18.01
CA THR A 138 -11.65 -3.74 19.28
C THR A 138 -10.15 -3.70 19.55
N LYS A 139 -9.34 -4.09 18.56
CA LYS A 139 -7.88 -4.14 18.67
C LYS A 139 -7.25 -4.10 17.28
N ALA A 140 -6.10 -3.45 17.14
CA ALA A 140 -5.35 -3.37 15.90
C ALA A 140 -4.14 -4.34 15.96
N GLU A 141 -4.34 -5.60 15.58
CA GLU A 141 -3.31 -6.65 15.60
C GLU A 141 -2.83 -7.08 14.23
N THR A 142 -3.72 -7.00 13.24
CA THR A 142 -3.48 -7.52 11.88
C THR A 142 -3.70 -6.44 10.82
N SER A 143 -3.31 -6.73 9.59
CA SER A 143 -3.62 -5.84 8.46
C SER A 143 -5.13 -5.80 8.11
N GLY A 144 -5.94 -6.71 8.65
CA GLY A 144 -7.41 -6.66 8.55
C GLY A 144 -8.05 -5.60 9.44
N ASP A 145 -7.30 -5.07 10.41
CA ASP A 145 -7.79 -4.08 11.39
C ASP A 145 -7.58 -2.63 10.95
N ARG A 146 -7.07 -2.41 9.73
CA ARG A 146 -6.95 -1.07 9.13
C ARG A 146 -8.31 -0.40 9.09
N ALA A 147 -8.37 0.83 9.60
CA ALA A 147 -9.56 1.68 9.48
C ALA A 147 -9.62 2.36 8.11
N ALA A 148 -8.50 2.91 7.66
CA ALA A 148 -8.37 3.60 6.39
C ALA A 148 -6.93 3.46 5.83
N GLY A 149 -6.71 4.05 4.66
CA GLY A 149 -5.40 4.26 4.07
C GLY A 149 -5.43 5.38 3.05
N TYR A 150 -4.27 5.93 2.72
CA TYR A 150 -4.14 6.97 1.72
C TYR A 150 -2.84 6.86 0.93
N LEU A 151 -2.89 7.29 -0.32
CA LEU A 151 -1.75 7.31 -1.26
C LEU A 151 -1.24 8.73 -1.41
N VAL A 152 0.06 8.91 -1.21
CA VAL A 152 0.78 10.19 -1.39
C VAL A 152 1.87 10.03 -2.42
N VAL A 153 2.07 11.08 -3.22
CA VAL A 153 3.16 11.20 -4.20
C VAL A 153 3.91 12.51 -3.95
N ALA A 154 5.22 12.47 -4.14
CA ALA A 154 6.10 13.61 -4.01
C ALA A 154 7.22 13.59 -5.04
N SER A 155 7.92 14.70 -5.19
CA SER A 155 9.07 14.86 -6.09
C SER A 155 10.39 14.46 -5.42
N THR A 156 10.43 14.48 -4.09
CA THR A 156 11.59 14.10 -3.29
C THR A 156 11.17 13.32 -2.05
N GLU A 157 12.11 12.59 -1.45
CA GLU A 157 11.88 11.88 -0.19
C GLU A 157 11.53 12.84 0.95
N GLN A 158 12.21 13.99 1.03
CA GLN A 158 11.93 15.00 2.04
C GLN A 158 10.51 15.55 1.90
N GLU A 159 10.07 15.92 0.69
CA GLU A 159 8.70 16.36 0.42
C GLU A 159 7.68 15.29 0.81
N LEU A 160 7.99 14.01 0.55
CA LEU A 160 7.12 12.90 0.93
C LEU A 160 6.92 12.82 2.45
N GLN A 161 8.02 12.95 3.22
CA GLN A 161 7.97 12.94 4.68
C GLN A 161 7.18 14.12 5.24
N GLU A 162 7.43 15.33 4.73
CA GLU A 162 6.71 16.54 5.12
C GLU A 162 5.20 16.43 4.82
N LYS A 163 4.83 15.92 3.63
CA LYS A 163 3.43 15.67 3.28
C LYS A 163 2.78 14.65 4.21
N VAL A 164 3.44 13.53 4.49
CA VAL A 164 2.90 12.47 5.37
C VAL A 164 2.64 13.03 6.77
N SER A 165 3.58 13.76 7.35
CA SER A 165 3.41 14.38 8.68
C SER A 165 2.28 15.43 8.69
N TYR A 166 2.21 16.27 7.65
CA TYR A 166 1.11 17.22 7.50
C TYR A 166 -0.25 16.52 7.39
N ILE A 167 -0.38 15.50 6.55
CA ILE A 167 -1.60 14.74 6.35
C ILE A 167 -2.05 14.09 7.67
N ASP A 168 -1.13 13.47 8.42
CA ASP A 168 -1.44 12.86 9.72
C ASP A 168 -2.05 13.89 10.69
N SER A 169 -1.56 15.12 10.69
CA SER A 169 -2.08 16.22 11.52
C SER A 169 -3.47 16.75 11.10
N GLN A 170 -3.90 16.47 9.88
CA GLN A 170 -5.17 16.94 9.32
C GLN A 170 -6.28 15.89 9.32
N LEU A 171 -5.93 14.64 9.57
CA LEU A 171 -6.88 13.53 9.63
C LEU A 171 -7.35 13.27 11.04
N ALA A 172 -8.60 12.85 11.20
CA ALA A 172 -9.12 12.29 12.43
C ALA A 172 -10.16 11.21 12.13
N ILE A 173 -10.28 10.24 13.03
CA ILE A 173 -11.38 9.26 13.04
C ILE A 173 -12.05 9.38 14.40
N LEU A 174 -13.23 10.00 14.40
CA LEU A 174 -13.94 10.29 15.64
C LEU A 174 -14.84 9.15 16.06
N ASN A 175 -14.89 8.89 17.35
CA ASN A 175 -15.87 7.96 17.93
C ASN A 175 -17.20 8.68 18.27
N ASN A 176 -18.18 7.93 18.78
CA ASN A 176 -19.50 8.45 19.14
C ASN A 176 -19.49 9.56 20.23
N ASN A 177 -18.39 9.72 20.94
CA ASN A 177 -18.20 10.78 21.93
C ASN A 177 -17.44 11.99 21.37
N GLY A 178 -17.15 12.01 20.07
CA GLY A 178 -16.35 13.05 19.41
C GLY A 178 -14.86 13.00 19.76
N VAL A 179 -14.38 11.89 20.32
CA VAL A 179 -12.96 11.69 20.63
C VAL A 179 -12.28 11.08 19.41
N ASP A 180 -11.13 11.63 19.05
CA ASP A 180 -10.28 11.05 18.01
C ASP A 180 -9.65 9.75 18.50
N ILE A 181 -9.91 8.67 17.77
CA ILE A 181 -9.39 7.32 18.05
C ILE A 181 -8.33 6.90 17.03
N MET A 182 -7.93 7.78 16.10
CA MET A 182 -6.85 7.48 15.16
C MET A 182 -5.52 7.33 15.88
N CYS A 183 -4.73 6.34 15.51
CA CYS A 183 -3.35 6.17 15.98
C CYS A 183 -2.43 7.07 15.16
N HIS A 184 -2.15 8.28 15.65
CA HIS A 184 -1.25 9.23 15.02
C HIS A 184 0.23 8.85 15.14
N GLY A 185 1.07 9.40 14.26
CA GLY A 185 2.53 9.26 14.31
C GLY A 185 3.05 7.86 13.97
N LEU A 186 2.19 6.92 13.51
CA LEU A 186 2.66 5.59 13.14
C LEU A 186 3.61 5.59 11.94
N SER A 187 3.49 6.56 11.05
CA SER A 187 4.38 6.76 9.91
C SER A 187 5.81 7.10 10.34
N ASP A 188 5.99 7.79 11.46
CA ASP A 188 7.30 8.21 11.98
C ASP A 188 8.12 7.01 12.49
N LEU A 189 7.47 5.89 12.77
CA LEU A 189 8.13 4.63 13.18
C LEU A 189 8.80 3.90 12.01
N VAL A 190 8.55 4.31 10.77
CA VAL A 190 8.95 3.60 9.55
C VAL A 190 9.86 4.47 8.66
N LEU A 191 9.98 5.73 8.98
CA LEU A 191 10.87 6.70 8.35
C LEU A 191 12.19 6.80 9.14
#